data_5590ed80375001a1bf7ac88efc5fe399
#
_entry.id   5590ed80375001a1bf7ac88efc5fe399
#
_cell.length_a   1.000
_cell.length_b   1.000
_cell.length_c   1.000
_cell.angle_alpha   90.00
_cell.angle_beta   90.00
_cell.angle_gamma   90.00
#
_symmetry.space_group_name_H-M   'P 1'
#
loop_
_entity.id
_entity.type
_entity.pdbx_description
1 polymer ?
#
loop_
_entity_poly.entity_id
_entity_poly.type
_entity_poly.pdbx_seq_one_letter_code
_entity_poly.pdbx_strand_id
1 'polypeptide(L)'
;MILPSSFILGIVPRFKQTIPIDDYVLDVLMRDLIGHDQKPAAYLVYLYLYGQAARKKWKPISASLRTIAEATGLSKSAIQVTLATLRRRQLIATTADHVTATPRHRVLRHWRTR
;
A
#
# COMPACT_ATOMS: atom_id res chain seq x y z
N MET A 1 -18.36 0.29 13.99
CA MET A 1 -16.88 0.33 14.01
C MET A 1 -16.40 0.38 15.45
N ILE A 2 -15.40 -0.43 15.78
CA ILE A 2 -14.85 -0.46 17.12
C ILE A 2 -13.67 0.49 17.19
N LEU A 3 -13.71 1.44 18.14
CA LEU A 3 -12.62 2.38 18.34
C LEU A 3 -11.45 1.69 19.05
N PRO A 4 -10.21 2.11 18.77
CA PRO A 4 -9.07 1.62 19.54
C PRO A 4 -9.21 1.95 21.00
N SER A 5 -8.58 1.13 21.85
CA SER A 5 -8.61 1.35 23.29
C SER A 5 -8.13 2.74 23.71
N SER A 6 -7.18 3.31 22.96
CA SER A 6 -6.67 4.64 23.23
C SER A 6 -7.75 5.72 23.15
N PHE A 7 -8.72 5.56 22.26
CA PHE A 7 -9.84 6.50 22.18
C PHE A 7 -10.76 6.34 23.39
N ILE A 8 -11.04 5.08 23.76
CA ILE A 8 -11.95 4.76 24.85
C ILE A 8 -11.41 5.28 26.17
N LEU A 9 -10.09 5.17 26.38
CA LEU A 9 -9.45 5.58 27.63
C LEU A 9 -9.08 7.05 27.65
N GLY A 10 -9.44 7.82 26.64
CA GLY A 10 -9.13 9.24 26.57
C GLY A 10 -7.68 9.55 26.28
N ILE A 11 -6.90 8.57 25.84
CA ILE A 11 -5.51 8.79 25.46
C ILE A 11 -5.48 9.53 24.12
N VAL A 12 -4.66 10.58 24.04
CA VAL A 12 -4.54 11.36 22.82
C VAL A 12 -4.00 10.46 21.71
N PRO A 13 -4.72 10.29 20.60
CA PRO A 13 -4.25 9.45 19.50
C PRO A 13 -3.05 10.06 18.81
N ARG A 14 -2.16 9.18 18.33
CA ARG A 14 -0.98 9.61 17.60
C ARG A 14 -1.27 9.92 16.15
N PHE A 15 -2.51 9.76 15.73
CA PHE A 15 -2.91 9.95 14.33
C PHE A 15 -3.24 11.42 14.08
N LYS A 16 -2.20 12.27 14.16
CA LYS A 16 -2.35 13.72 13.94
C LYS A 16 -1.89 14.14 12.56
N GLN A 17 -1.14 13.30 11.90
CA GLN A 17 -0.62 13.63 10.58
C GLN A 17 -1.64 13.25 9.51
N THR A 18 -1.70 14.08 8.48
CA THR A 18 -2.46 13.75 7.29
C THR A 18 -1.48 13.30 6.21
N ILE A 19 -1.95 12.39 5.38
CA ILE A 19 -1.17 11.93 4.24
C ILE A 19 -1.94 12.37 2.99
N PRO A 20 -1.38 13.30 2.20
CA PRO A 20 -2.06 13.69 0.97
C PRO A 20 -2.05 12.55 -0.03
N ILE A 21 -3.17 12.35 -0.68
CA ILE A 21 -3.33 11.33 -1.71
C ILE A 21 -3.62 12.06 -3.01
N ASP A 22 -2.85 11.75 -4.05
CA ASP A 22 -3.10 12.33 -5.37
C ASP A 22 -4.51 11.95 -5.84
N ASP A 23 -5.20 12.87 -6.45
CA ASP A 23 -6.57 12.62 -6.93
C ASP A 23 -6.60 11.49 -7.96
N TYR A 24 -5.52 11.25 -8.70
CA TYR A 24 -5.44 10.13 -9.63
C TYR A 24 -5.71 8.79 -8.92
N VAL A 25 -5.23 8.64 -7.70
CA VAL A 25 -5.43 7.41 -6.91
C VAL A 25 -6.92 7.19 -6.65
N LEU A 26 -7.64 8.27 -6.35
CA LEU A 26 -9.07 8.18 -6.03
C LEU A 26 -9.95 8.14 -7.30
N ASP A 27 -9.59 8.93 -8.30
CA ASP A 27 -10.45 9.14 -9.46
C ASP A 27 -10.20 8.14 -10.59
N VAL A 28 -8.98 7.59 -10.66
CA VAL A 28 -8.59 6.70 -11.76
C VAL A 28 -8.27 5.30 -11.24
N LEU A 29 -7.31 5.18 -10.31
CA LEU A 29 -6.85 3.87 -9.87
C LEU A 29 -7.94 3.06 -9.18
N MET A 30 -8.79 3.72 -8.40
CA MET A 30 -9.88 3.01 -7.72
C MET A 30 -10.76 2.31 -8.74
N ARG A 31 -11.20 3.04 -9.75
CA ARG A 31 -12.05 2.49 -10.80
C ARG A 31 -11.34 1.42 -11.60
N ASP A 32 -10.05 1.64 -11.91
CA ASP A 32 -9.30 0.70 -12.73
C ASP A 32 -9.03 -0.61 -12.01
N LEU A 33 -8.56 -0.54 -10.76
CA LEU A 33 -8.18 -1.75 -10.04
C LEU A 33 -9.38 -2.50 -9.50
N ILE A 34 -10.38 -1.79 -9.00
CA ILE A 34 -11.56 -2.42 -8.41
C ILE A 34 -12.57 -2.81 -9.49
N GLY A 35 -12.88 -1.87 -10.36
CA GLY A 35 -13.91 -2.08 -11.38
C GLY A 35 -13.41 -2.86 -12.58
N HIS A 36 -12.41 -2.35 -13.27
CA HIS A 36 -11.91 -2.95 -14.50
C HIS A 36 -11.16 -4.26 -14.24
N ASP A 37 -10.17 -4.22 -13.36
CA ASP A 37 -9.34 -5.39 -13.06
C ASP A 37 -10.02 -6.35 -12.09
N GLN A 38 -11.06 -5.90 -11.41
CA GLN A 38 -11.77 -6.67 -10.39
C GLN A 38 -10.84 -7.21 -9.31
N LYS A 39 -9.89 -6.33 -8.87
CA LYS A 39 -8.90 -6.69 -7.85
C LYS A 39 -8.88 -5.63 -6.74
N PRO A 40 -9.94 -5.57 -5.92
CA PRO A 40 -9.98 -4.60 -4.83
C PRO A 40 -8.80 -4.75 -3.86
N ALA A 41 -8.33 -5.98 -3.65
CA ALA A 41 -7.18 -6.20 -2.78
C ALA A 41 -5.93 -5.49 -3.30
N ALA A 42 -5.75 -5.41 -4.62
CA ALA A 42 -4.61 -4.70 -5.20
C ALA A 42 -4.69 -3.21 -4.87
N TYR A 43 -5.88 -2.63 -4.92
CA TYR A 43 -6.07 -1.23 -4.56
C TYR A 43 -5.72 -0.98 -3.09
N LEU A 44 -6.18 -1.86 -2.20
CA LEU A 44 -5.91 -1.74 -0.77
C LEU A 44 -4.42 -1.86 -0.46
N VAL A 45 -3.73 -2.80 -1.10
CA VAL A 45 -2.29 -2.97 -0.91
C VAL A 45 -1.54 -1.75 -1.45
N TYR A 46 -1.97 -1.22 -2.60
CA TYR A 46 -1.34 -0.01 -3.13
C TYR A 46 -1.52 1.16 -2.17
N LEU A 47 -2.72 1.35 -1.61
CA LEU A 47 -2.94 2.42 -0.63
C LEU A 47 -2.05 2.26 0.60
N TYR A 48 -1.89 1.04 1.09
CA TYR A 48 -1.01 0.79 2.23
C TYR A 48 0.43 1.19 1.91
N LEU A 49 0.94 0.72 0.77
CA LEU A 49 2.31 1.04 0.36
C LEU A 49 2.48 2.52 0.06
N TYR A 50 1.47 3.13 -0.55
CA TYR A 50 1.46 4.57 -0.84
C TYR A 50 1.63 5.38 0.45
N GLY A 51 0.84 5.04 1.47
CA GLY A 51 0.94 5.73 2.75
C GLY A 51 2.30 5.55 3.41
N GLN A 52 2.85 4.34 3.36
CA GLN A 52 4.17 4.08 3.92
C GLN A 52 5.25 4.85 3.16
N ALA A 53 5.15 4.90 1.83
CA ALA A 53 6.10 5.62 1.00
C ALA A 53 6.05 7.12 1.27
N ALA A 54 4.85 7.67 1.39
CA ALA A 54 4.68 9.10 1.66
C ALA A 54 5.38 9.52 2.96
N ARG A 55 5.34 8.66 3.97
CA ARG A 55 6.01 8.93 5.24
C ARG A 55 7.52 8.87 5.13
N LYS A 56 8.05 8.22 4.11
CA LYS A 56 9.49 8.01 3.92
C LYS A 56 10.01 8.74 2.69
N LYS A 57 9.33 9.80 2.31
CA LYS A 57 9.73 10.64 1.17
C LYS A 57 9.89 9.82 -0.10
N TRP A 58 9.01 8.84 -0.28
CA TRP A 58 8.91 7.99 -1.48
C TRP A 58 10.09 7.08 -1.71
N LYS A 59 10.89 6.84 -0.68
CA LYS A 59 11.95 5.83 -0.74
C LYS A 59 11.35 4.44 -0.74
N PRO A 60 12.09 3.43 -1.25
CA PRO A 60 11.59 2.06 -1.22
C PRO A 60 11.29 1.59 0.20
N ILE A 61 10.28 0.75 0.33
CA ILE A 61 9.79 0.27 1.62
C ILE A 61 10.11 -1.21 1.74
N SER A 62 10.81 -1.58 2.81
CA SER A 62 11.04 -2.99 3.13
C SER A 62 9.79 -3.56 3.79
N ALA A 63 9.18 -4.52 3.14
CA ALA A 63 7.98 -5.15 3.68
C ALA A 63 7.86 -6.58 3.15
N SER A 64 7.77 -7.54 4.06
CA SER A 64 7.51 -8.92 3.72
C SER A 64 6.02 -9.13 3.45
N LEU A 65 5.69 -10.28 2.86
CA LEU A 65 4.28 -10.65 2.69
C LEU A 65 3.55 -10.64 4.02
N ARG A 66 4.20 -11.15 5.06
CA ARG A 66 3.62 -11.19 6.40
C ARG A 66 3.32 -9.79 6.93
N THR A 67 4.27 -8.87 6.77
CA THR A 67 4.10 -7.51 7.23
C THR A 67 2.90 -6.86 6.55
N ILE A 68 2.80 -7.00 5.23
CA ILE A 68 1.70 -6.42 4.48
C ILE A 68 0.37 -7.08 4.84
N ALA A 69 0.38 -8.41 5.01
CA ALA A 69 -0.82 -9.14 5.38
C ALA A 69 -1.34 -8.69 6.75
N GLU A 70 -0.44 -8.53 7.72
CA GLU A 70 -0.82 -8.08 9.06
C GLU A 70 -1.36 -6.66 9.05
N ALA A 71 -0.77 -5.80 8.23
CA ALA A 71 -1.18 -4.41 8.17
C ALA A 71 -2.52 -4.21 7.45
N THR A 72 -2.81 -5.05 6.46
CA THR A 72 -4.00 -4.88 5.62
C THR A 72 -5.16 -5.79 6.00
N GLY A 73 -4.87 -6.86 6.75
CA GLY A 73 -5.89 -7.88 7.06
C GLY A 73 -6.11 -8.87 5.92
N LEU A 74 -5.30 -8.83 4.87
CA LEU A 74 -5.42 -9.75 3.75
C LEU A 74 -4.52 -10.97 3.98
N SER A 75 -4.84 -12.09 3.31
CA SER A 75 -4.00 -13.29 3.40
C SER A 75 -2.70 -13.08 2.64
N LYS A 76 -1.67 -13.89 3.01
CA LYS A 76 -0.39 -13.83 2.29
C LYS A 76 -0.54 -14.16 0.81
N SER A 77 -1.39 -15.15 0.49
CA SER A 77 -1.61 -15.51 -0.90
C SER A 77 -2.28 -14.39 -1.69
N ALA A 78 -3.21 -13.68 -1.07
CA ALA A 78 -3.82 -12.51 -1.70
C ALA A 78 -2.79 -11.43 -1.93
N ILE A 79 -1.90 -11.16 -0.95
CA ILE A 79 -0.84 -10.17 -1.10
C ILE A 79 0.08 -10.55 -2.26
N GLN A 80 0.43 -11.84 -2.36
CA GLN A 80 1.33 -12.30 -3.42
C GLN A 80 0.75 -12.01 -4.80
N VAL A 81 -0.54 -12.31 -4.97
CA VAL A 81 -1.25 -12.05 -6.22
C VAL A 81 -1.35 -10.55 -6.50
N THR A 82 -1.68 -9.77 -5.47
CA THR A 82 -1.84 -8.32 -5.66
C THR A 82 -0.52 -7.63 -5.98
N LEU A 83 0.58 -8.05 -5.35
CA LEU A 83 1.88 -7.47 -5.68
C LEU A 83 2.26 -7.75 -7.14
N ALA A 84 1.96 -8.95 -7.64
CA ALA A 84 2.20 -9.26 -9.04
C ALA A 84 1.37 -8.35 -9.96
N THR A 85 0.11 -8.12 -9.60
CA THR A 85 -0.76 -7.21 -10.35
C THR A 85 -0.20 -5.79 -10.37
N LEU A 86 0.23 -5.31 -9.19
CA LEU A 86 0.75 -3.95 -9.08
C LEU A 86 2.04 -3.78 -9.88
N ARG A 87 2.91 -4.79 -9.89
CA ARG A 87 4.12 -4.74 -10.72
C ARG A 87 3.78 -4.70 -12.21
N ARG A 88 2.84 -5.54 -12.63
CA ARG A 88 2.42 -5.59 -14.02
C ARG A 88 1.81 -4.26 -14.47
N ARG A 89 1.07 -3.61 -13.57
CA ARG A 89 0.46 -2.31 -13.83
C ARG A 89 1.45 -1.16 -13.66
N GLN A 90 2.70 -1.45 -13.33
CA GLN A 90 3.75 -0.45 -13.13
C GLN A 90 3.41 0.55 -12.02
N LEU A 91 2.75 0.05 -10.99
CA LEU A 91 2.42 0.85 -9.80
C LEU A 91 3.40 0.64 -8.67
N ILE A 92 4.16 -0.45 -8.72
CA ILE A 92 5.30 -0.68 -7.82
C ILE A 92 6.43 -1.34 -8.59
N ALA A 93 7.66 -1.15 -8.07
CA ALA A 93 8.83 -1.89 -8.49
C ALA A 93 9.41 -2.58 -7.26
N THR A 94 9.70 -3.87 -7.38
CA THR A 94 10.18 -4.66 -6.26
C THR A 94 11.60 -5.13 -6.50
N THR A 95 12.45 -4.98 -5.48
CA THR A 95 13.83 -5.49 -5.52
C THR A 95 14.10 -6.26 -4.24
N ALA A 96 15.07 -7.17 -4.31
CA ALA A 96 15.57 -7.89 -3.14
C ALA A 96 17.04 -8.20 -3.39
N ASP A 97 17.83 -8.18 -2.30
CA ASP A 97 19.26 -8.45 -2.42
C ASP A 97 19.53 -9.92 -2.76
N HIS A 98 18.65 -10.81 -2.29
CA HIS A 98 18.73 -12.23 -2.60
C HIS A 98 17.36 -12.86 -2.33
N VAL A 99 17.20 -14.14 -2.68
CA VAL A 99 15.90 -14.83 -2.67
C VAL A 99 15.24 -14.77 -1.29
N THR A 100 16.01 -14.90 -0.22
CA THR A 100 15.46 -14.92 1.14
C THR A 100 15.44 -13.55 1.81
N ALA A 101 15.93 -12.51 1.14
CA ALA A 101 15.94 -11.16 1.71
C ALA A 101 14.53 -10.57 1.70
N THR A 102 14.27 -9.70 2.69
CA THR A 102 13.02 -8.94 2.68
C THR A 102 12.98 -8.04 1.44
N PRO A 103 11.93 -8.15 0.63
CA PRO A 103 11.86 -7.32 -0.57
C PRO A 103 11.64 -5.85 -0.23
N ARG A 104 12.09 -4.99 -1.11
CA ARG A 104 11.83 -3.57 -1.05
C ARG A 104 10.91 -3.19 -2.19
N HIS A 105 9.88 -2.43 -1.87
CA HIS A 105 8.89 -2.00 -2.85
C HIS A 105 8.97 -0.49 -3.01
N ARG A 106 9.20 -0.05 -4.23
CA ARG A 106 9.14 1.37 -4.57
C ARG A 106 7.76 1.64 -5.14
N VAL A 107 7.05 2.60 -4.56
CA VAL A 107 5.75 3.03 -5.07
C VAL A 107 5.99 3.95 -6.26
N LEU A 108 5.35 3.64 -7.38
CA LEU A 108 5.47 4.40 -8.62
C LEU A 108 4.21 5.24 -8.79
N ARG A 109 4.42 6.50 -9.18
CA ARG A 109 3.33 7.43 -9.45
C ARG A 109 3.52 7.93 -10.88
N HIS A 110 3.27 7.04 -11.84
CA HIS A 110 3.56 7.30 -13.24
C HIS A 110 2.80 8.50 -13.79
N TRP A 111 1.68 8.87 -13.19
CA TRP A 111 0.93 10.05 -13.62
C TRP A 111 1.67 11.36 -13.31
N ARG A 112 2.68 11.33 -12.46
CA ARG A 112 3.51 12.50 -12.16
C ARG A 112 4.70 12.65 -13.09
N THR A 113 4.97 11.62 -13.89
CA THR A 113 6.11 11.62 -14.81
C THR A 113 5.74 12.36 -16.07
N ARG A 114 6.65 13.19 -16.56
CA ARG A 114 6.40 14.01 -17.75
C ARG A 114 7.40 13.67 -18.82
#